data_deb8e2d474adfce65bd6bae983e9ee41
#
_entry.id   deb8e2d474adfce65bd6bae983e9ee41
#
_cell.length_a   1.000
_cell.length_b   1.000
_cell.length_c   1.000
_cell.angle_alpha   90.00
_cell.angle_beta   90.00
_cell.angle_gamma   90.00
#
_symmetry.space_group_name_H-M   'P 1'
#
loop_
_entity.id
_entity.type
_entity.pdbx_description
1 polymer ?
#
loop_
_entity_poly.entity_id
_entity_poly.type
_entity_poly.pdbx_seq_one_letter_code
_entity_poly.pdbx_strand_id
1 'polypeptide(L)'
;MKEAKTFYYRFDKINAWFVFNAALLITMLYVSIKCYCLLFWWQTQVLWGVTVFSWLVWSYKYLLPQRLAVVDDKTITIDHCRPLAWKDIKNAEEKIVRCGFRRLRIIVLHPKKGINYRYNFLQRHNGGFTPFSIPLYEIVSPEDAAELTEIIAEKVKLTRLPQA
;
A
#
# COMPACT_ATOMS: atom_id res chain seq x y z
N MET A 1 9.96 -16.55 22.44
CA MET A 1 9.53 -15.41 21.60
C MET A 1 9.25 -15.99 20.22
N LYS A 2 7.98 -15.93 19.75
CA LYS A 2 7.69 -16.27 18.36
C LYS A 2 8.34 -15.19 17.49
N GLU A 3 9.04 -15.59 16.44
CA GLU A 3 9.64 -14.65 15.48
C GLU A 3 8.55 -13.79 14.84
N ALA A 4 8.88 -12.52 14.60
CA ALA A 4 7.96 -11.60 13.93
C ALA A 4 7.72 -12.09 12.49
N LYS A 5 6.44 -12.29 12.13
CA LYS A 5 6.06 -12.73 10.80
C LYS A 5 5.77 -11.54 9.91
N THR A 6 6.33 -11.55 8.70
CA THR A 6 6.18 -10.46 7.73
C THR A 6 5.35 -10.95 6.53
N PHE A 7 4.30 -10.20 6.22
CA PHE A 7 3.46 -10.38 5.03
C PHE A 7 3.79 -9.30 4.03
N TYR A 8 3.88 -9.67 2.74
CA TYR A 8 4.29 -8.77 1.69
C TYR A 8 3.13 -8.44 0.75
N TYR A 9 3.21 -7.26 0.13
CA TYR A 9 2.33 -6.91 -0.98
C TYR A 9 2.61 -7.80 -2.19
N ARG A 10 1.54 -8.14 -2.90
CA ARG A 10 1.63 -8.81 -4.19
C ARG A 10 2.42 -7.94 -5.16
N PHE A 11 3.37 -8.57 -5.84
CA PHE A 11 4.15 -7.92 -6.88
C PHE A 11 3.31 -7.84 -8.16
N ASP A 12 2.75 -6.68 -8.43
CA ASP A 12 2.08 -6.42 -9.71
C ASP A 12 3.14 -6.04 -10.74
N LYS A 13 3.55 -7.03 -11.54
CA LYS A 13 4.62 -6.90 -12.54
C LYS A 13 4.37 -5.78 -13.55
N ILE A 14 3.11 -5.49 -13.86
CA ILE A 14 2.74 -4.43 -14.80
C ILE A 14 1.47 -3.76 -14.27
N ASN A 15 1.65 -2.59 -13.68
CA ASN A 15 0.53 -1.72 -13.35
C ASN A 15 0.31 -0.76 -14.53
N ALA A 16 -0.94 -0.51 -14.92
CA ALA A 16 -1.29 0.44 -15.98
C ALA A 16 -0.63 1.81 -15.78
N TRP A 17 -0.48 2.25 -14.52
CA TRP A 17 0.25 3.45 -14.17
C TRP A 17 1.75 3.38 -14.46
N PHE A 18 2.39 2.25 -14.27
CA PHE A 18 3.81 2.08 -14.63
C PHE A 18 4.01 2.23 -16.14
N VAL A 19 3.14 1.58 -16.92
CA VAL A 19 3.15 1.69 -18.39
C VAL A 19 2.92 3.14 -18.81
N PHE A 20 1.95 3.82 -18.22
CA PHE A 20 1.65 5.22 -18.49
C PHE A 20 2.84 6.13 -18.17
N ASN A 21 3.47 5.97 -16.99
CA ASN A 21 4.64 6.76 -16.61
C ASN A 21 5.86 6.46 -17.49
N ALA A 22 6.06 5.21 -17.89
CA ALA A 22 7.12 4.86 -18.83
C ALA A 22 6.89 5.50 -20.20
N ALA A 23 5.65 5.45 -20.71
CA ALA A 23 5.28 6.14 -21.96
C ALA A 23 5.46 7.66 -21.85
N LEU A 24 5.09 8.25 -20.72
CA LEU A 24 5.31 9.69 -20.46
C LEU A 24 6.79 10.04 -20.49
N LEU A 25 7.65 9.24 -19.83
CA LEU A 25 9.11 9.42 -19.86
C LEU A 25 9.67 9.37 -21.29
N ILE A 26 9.26 8.39 -22.09
CA ILE A 26 9.68 8.23 -23.49
C ILE A 26 9.23 9.46 -24.31
N THR A 27 7.98 9.87 -24.13
CA THR A 27 7.43 11.06 -24.81
C THR A 27 8.19 12.31 -24.44
N MET A 28 8.49 12.51 -23.15
CA MET A 28 9.27 13.64 -22.66
C MET A 28 10.69 13.65 -23.23
N LEU A 29 11.33 12.47 -23.32
CA LEU A 29 12.63 12.33 -23.95
C LEU A 29 12.58 12.75 -25.43
N TYR A 30 11.58 12.25 -26.16
CA TYR A 30 11.39 12.60 -27.57
C TYR A 30 11.18 14.10 -27.77
N VAL A 31 10.28 14.71 -26.99
CA VAL A 31 10.00 16.15 -27.04
C VAL A 31 11.26 16.96 -26.72
N SER A 32 12.02 16.57 -25.69
CA SER A 32 13.26 17.26 -25.31
C SER A 32 14.29 17.22 -26.43
N ILE A 33 14.41 16.10 -27.14
CA ILE A 33 15.35 15.97 -28.27
C ILE A 33 14.89 16.83 -29.47
N LYS A 34 13.57 16.79 -29.79
CA LYS A 34 13.03 17.50 -30.95
C LYS A 34 12.84 19.02 -30.76
N CYS A 35 12.50 19.41 -29.54
CA CYS A 35 12.17 20.79 -29.19
C CYS A 35 13.28 21.48 -28.39
N TYR A 36 14.51 20.98 -28.45
CA TYR A 36 15.65 21.51 -27.68
C TYR A 36 15.86 23.02 -27.90
N CYS A 37 15.56 23.51 -29.10
CA CYS A 37 15.68 24.93 -29.45
C CYS A 37 14.50 25.80 -28.99
N LEU A 38 13.37 25.21 -28.54
CA LEU A 38 12.14 25.94 -28.20
C LEU A 38 11.93 26.13 -26.71
N LEU A 39 12.60 25.31 -25.88
CA LEU A 39 12.47 25.35 -24.44
C LEU A 39 13.74 25.95 -23.81
N PHE A 40 13.55 26.88 -22.88
CA PHE A 40 14.68 27.36 -22.08
C PHE A 40 15.30 26.18 -21.32
N TRP A 41 16.61 26.12 -21.33
CA TRP A 41 17.39 25.01 -20.74
C TRP A 41 16.99 24.65 -19.30
N TRP A 42 16.74 25.63 -18.44
CA TRP A 42 16.35 25.40 -17.05
C TRP A 42 14.95 24.77 -16.91
N GLN A 43 13.99 25.15 -17.77
CA GLN A 43 12.63 24.56 -17.76
C GLN A 43 12.67 23.07 -18.11
N THR A 44 13.50 22.71 -19.06
CA THR A 44 13.73 21.32 -19.45
C THR A 44 14.30 20.52 -18.29
N GLN A 45 15.28 21.08 -17.56
CA GLN A 45 15.89 20.41 -16.40
C GLN A 45 14.87 20.19 -15.26
N VAL A 46 14.05 21.20 -14.94
CA VAL A 46 13.00 21.07 -13.92
C VAL A 46 11.99 19.98 -14.31
N LEU A 47 11.53 19.98 -15.55
CA LEU A 47 10.58 19.00 -16.05
C LEU A 47 11.12 17.58 -15.97
N TRP A 48 12.37 17.37 -16.39
CA TRP A 48 13.09 16.11 -16.25
C TRP A 48 13.21 15.67 -14.78
N GLY A 49 13.63 16.59 -13.91
CA GLY A 49 13.76 16.30 -12.48
C GLY A 49 12.47 15.83 -11.87
N VAL A 50 11.35 16.52 -12.13
CA VAL A 50 10.03 16.12 -11.63
C VAL A 50 9.59 14.77 -12.20
N THR A 51 9.80 14.53 -13.48
CA THR A 51 9.39 13.28 -14.13
C THR A 51 10.18 12.09 -13.61
N VAL A 52 11.52 12.21 -13.53
CA VAL A 52 12.39 11.15 -13.00
C VAL A 52 12.09 10.89 -11.53
N PHE A 53 11.91 11.93 -10.71
CA PHE A 53 11.55 11.79 -9.31
C PHE A 53 10.21 11.06 -9.13
N SER A 54 9.19 11.47 -9.89
CA SER A 54 7.89 10.80 -9.87
C SER A 54 8.01 9.32 -10.24
N TRP A 55 8.77 9.02 -11.28
CA TRP A 55 9.00 7.64 -11.71
C TRP A 55 9.73 6.81 -10.65
N LEU A 56 10.75 7.37 -9.99
CA LEU A 56 11.48 6.69 -8.90
C LEU A 56 10.55 6.38 -7.71
N VAL A 57 9.72 7.35 -7.30
CA VAL A 57 8.75 7.15 -6.21
C VAL A 57 7.73 6.07 -6.57
N TRP A 58 7.22 6.06 -7.81
CA TRP A 58 6.31 5.03 -8.28
C TRP A 58 6.97 3.67 -8.35
N SER A 59 8.18 3.59 -8.90
CA SER A 59 8.94 2.34 -8.96
C SER A 59 9.20 1.77 -7.58
N TYR A 60 9.56 2.60 -6.62
CA TYR A 60 9.72 2.19 -5.23
C TYR A 60 8.43 1.61 -4.64
N LYS A 61 7.29 2.28 -4.84
CA LYS A 61 6.00 1.85 -4.27
C LYS A 61 5.43 0.56 -4.88
N TYR A 62 5.70 0.30 -6.16
CA TYR A 62 4.99 -0.75 -6.90
C TYR A 62 5.85 -1.86 -7.47
N LEU A 63 7.15 -1.64 -7.63
CA LEU A 63 8.06 -2.64 -8.19
C LEU A 63 8.90 -3.36 -7.15
N LEU A 64 9.16 -2.73 -6.00
CA LEU A 64 9.91 -3.37 -4.93
C LEU A 64 8.98 -4.13 -3.98
N PRO A 65 9.40 -5.30 -3.48
CA PRO A 65 8.65 -6.03 -2.47
C PRO A 65 8.50 -5.18 -1.23
N GLN A 66 7.27 -4.82 -0.90
CA GLN A 66 6.98 -3.98 0.26
C GLN A 66 6.25 -4.79 1.33
N ARG A 67 6.55 -4.48 2.58
CA ARG A 67 5.89 -5.10 3.72
C ARG A 67 4.48 -4.57 3.84
N LEU A 68 3.48 -5.46 3.78
CA LEU A 68 2.09 -5.13 4.03
C LEU A 68 1.79 -5.09 5.52
N ALA A 69 2.18 -6.14 6.23
CA ALA A 69 2.01 -6.24 7.65
C ALA A 69 3.18 -7.00 8.28
N VAL A 70 3.60 -6.55 9.46
CA VAL A 70 4.52 -7.28 10.33
C VAL A 70 3.79 -7.57 11.62
N VAL A 71 3.67 -8.83 11.95
CA VAL A 71 2.94 -9.30 13.11
C VAL A 71 3.92 -9.89 14.12
N ASP A 72 3.86 -9.38 15.33
CA ASP A 72 4.62 -9.84 16.49
C ASP A 72 3.65 -10.23 17.61
N ASP A 73 4.15 -10.89 18.66
CA ASP A 73 3.34 -11.29 19.81
C ASP A 73 2.60 -10.12 20.47
N LYS A 74 3.18 -8.93 20.46
CA LYS A 74 2.68 -7.73 21.16
C LYS A 74 2.07 -6.69 20.24
N THR A 75 2.48 -6.66 18.97
CA THR A 75 2.17 -5.57 18.06
C THR A 75 1.87 -6.05 16.64
N ILE A 76 1.13 -5.23 15.91
CA ILE A 76 0.98 -5.33 14.47
C ILE A 76 1.43 -4.01 13.84
N THR A 77 2.26 -4.09 12.82
CA THR A 77 2.68 -2.94 12.00
C THR A 77 2.09 -3.07 10.63
N ILE A 78 1.29 -2.11 10.20
CA ILE A 78 0.65 -2.11 8.88
C ILE A 78 1.41 -1.15 7.99
N ASP A 79 1.88 -1.65 6.85
CA ASP A 79 2.63 -0.91 5.85
C ASP A 79 3.81 -0.14 6.53
N HIS A 80 3.95 1.14 6.26
CA HIS A 80 4.96 2.00 6.87
C HIS A 80 4.46 2.74 8.13
N CYS A 81 3.38 2.24 8.75
CA CYS A 81 2.81 2.83 9.94
C CYS A 81 3.62 2.50 11.20
N ARG A 82 3.33 3.21 12.30
CA ARG A 82 3.89 2.87 13.61
C ARG A 82 3.28 1.57 14.13
N PRO A 83 4.04 0.75 14.88
CA PRO A 83 3.50 -0.46 15.49
C PRO A 83 2.29 -0.14 16.37
N LEU A 84 1.22 -0.89 16.19
CA LEU A 84 0.00 -0.83 16.99
C LEU A 84 -0.03 -2.03 17.94
N ALA A 85 -0.11 -1.79 19.23
CA ALA A 85 -0.17 -2.89 20.21
C ALA A 85 -1.55 -3.58 20.16
N TRP A 86 -1.58 -4.90 20.23
CA TRP A 86 -2.82 -5.69 20.23
C TRP A 86 -3.81 -5.24 21.31
N LYS A 87 -3.30 -4.89 22.50
CA LYS A 87 -4.11 -4.36 23.61
C LYS A 87 -4.83 -3.04 23.30
N ASP A 88 -4.35 -2.31 22.31
CA ASP A 88 -4.88 -1.00 21.91
C ASP A 88 -5.91 -1.11 20.77
N ILE A 89 -6.13 -2.32 20.26
CA ILE A 89 -7.17 -2.63 19.29
C ILE A 89 -8.42 -3.05 20.06
N LYS A 90 -9.56 -2.46 19.74
CA LYS A 90 -10.86 -2.80 20.33
C LYS A 90 -11.45 -4.04 19.67
N ASN A 91 -11.50 -4.05 18.37
CA ASN A 91 -11.99 -5.15 17.53
C ASN A 91 -11.45 -5.00 16.11
N ALA A 92 -11.61 -6.04 15.34
CA ALA A 92 -11.34 -6.06 13.90
C ALA A 92 -12.61 -6.44 13.14
N GLU A 93 -12.75 -5.96 11.93
CA GLU A 93 -13.91 -6.22 11.08
C GLU A 93 -13.45 -6.49 9.65
N GLU A 94 -13.92 -7.59 9.10
CA GLU A 94 -13.74 -7.90 7.69
C GLU A 94 -14.83 -7.19 6.87
N LYS A 95 -14.42 -6.42 5.87
CA LYS A 95 -15.31 -5.64 4.99
C LYS A 95 -15.04 -5.92 3.53
N ILE A 96 -16.10 -5.81 2.72
CA ILE A 96 -15.98 -5.73 1.26
C ILE A 96 -16.14 -4.27 0.87
N VAL A 97 -15.09 -3.74 0.25
CA VAL A 97 -15.10 -2.38 -0.32
C VAL A 97 -15.20 -2.47 -1.83
N ARG A 98 -16.04 -1.64 -2.41
CA ARG A 98 -16.14 -1.50 -3.87
C ARG A 98 -15.11 -0.49 -4.35
N CYS A 99 -14.23 -0.92 -5.23
CA CYS A 99 -13.29 -0.05 -5.92
C CYS A 99 -13.54 -0.17 -7.42
N GLY A 100 -14.29 0.77 -7.97
CA GLY A 100 -14.83 0.66 -9.33
C GLY A 100 -15.73 -0.57 -9.47
N PHE A 101 -15.41 -1.45 -10.42
CA PHE A 101 -16.15 -2.70 -10.67
C PHE A 101 -15.70 -3.89 -9.79
N ARG A 102 -14.67 -3.73 -8.97
CA ARG A 102 -14.11 -4.81 -8.16
C ARG A 102 -14.63 -4.75 -6.73
N ARG A 103 -14.95 -5.92 -6.17
CA ARG A 103 -15.22 -6.10 -4.75
C ARG A 103 -13.94 -6.59 -4.08
N LEU A 104 -13.45 -5.83 -3.11
CA LEU A 104 -12.15 -6.04 -2.48
C LEU A 104 -12.35 -6.35 -1.00
N ARG A 105 -11.78 -7.44 -0.52
CA ARG A 105 -11.82 -7.82 0.90
C ARG A 105 -10.71 -7.11 1.64
N ILE A 106 -11.06 -6.45 2.74
CA ILE A 106 -10.14 -5.76 3.63
C ILE A 106 -10.45 -6.14 5.08
N ILE A 107 -9.45 -6.10 5.93
CA ILE A 107 -9.63 -6.12 7.38
C ILE A 107 -9.42 -4.71 7.90
N VAL A 108 -10.38 -4.20 8.65
CA VAL A 108 -10.28 -2.89 9.33
C VAL A 108 -10.07 -3.14 10.81
N LEU A 109 -8.95 -2.64 11.34
CA LEU A 109 -8.69 -2.65 12.77
C LEU A 109 -9.27 -1.38 13.39
N HIS A 110 -10.04 -1.53 14.44
CA HIS A 110 -10.63 -0.42 15.19
C HIS A 110 -9.83 -0.17 16.46
N PRO A 111 -9.00 0.89 16.50
CA PRO A 111 -8.24 1.24 17.70
C PRO A 111 -9.14 1.73 18.81
N LYS A 112 -8.69 1.65 20.06
CA LYS A 112 -9.33 2.30 21.20
C LYS A 112 -9.27 3.82 21.06
N LYS A 113 -10.19 4.54 21.73
CA LYS A 113 -10.23 6.02 21.71
C LYS A 113 -8.87 6.61 22.17
N GLY A 114 -8.43 7.66 21.49
CA GLY A 114 -7.20 8.39 21.82
C GLY A 114 -5.98 8.01 20.98
N ILE A 115 -6.06 6.99 20.13
CA ILE A 115 -4.97 6.64 19.23
C ILE A 115 -5.15 7.41 17.92
N ASN A 116 -4.39 8.50 17.79
CA ASN A 116 -4.32 9.28 16.57
C ASN A 116 -3.24 8.70 15.65
N TYR A 117 -3.64 8.36 14.45
CA TYR A 117 -2.74 7.86 13.43
C TYR A 117 -2.75 8.80 12.23
N ARG A 118 -1.57 9.21 11.80
CA ARG A 118 -1.43 10.01 10.58
C ARG A 118 -0.97 9.13 9.45
N TYR A 119 -1.54 9.34 8.27
CA TYR A 119 -1.05 8.72 7.05
C TYR A 119 0.41 9.09 6.82
N ASN A 120 1.20 8.09 6.46
CA ASN A 120 2.56 8.31 6.02
C ASN A 120 2.57 8.42 4.47
N PHE A 121 3.36 9.32 3.93
CA PHE A 121 3.56 9.47 2.49
C PHE A 121 4.00 8.17 1.81
N LEU A 122 4.75 7.33 2.51
CA LEU A 122 5.23 6.04 2.01
C LEU A 122 4.16 4.95 1.98
N GLN A 123 2.98 5.16 2.58
CA GLN A 123 1.91 4.17 2.53
C GLN A 123 1.44 3.94 1.11
N ARG A 124 1.27 2.66 0.75
CA ARG A 124 0.82 2.26 -0.59
C ARG A 124 -0.62 2.67 -0.86
N HIS A 125 -1.48 2.64 0.17
CA HIS A 125 -2.89 2.97 0.07
C HIS A 125 -3.23 4.27 0.80
N ASN A 126 -3.25 5.37 0.06
CA ASN A 126 -3.69 6.68 0.59
C ASN A 126 -5.15 7.00 0.24
N GLY A 127 -5.81 6.17 -0.55
CA GLY A 127 -7.12 6.49 -1.11
C GLY A 127 -8.27 5.79 -0.41
N GLY A 128 -8.94 6.47 0.53
CA GLY A 128 -10.25 6.04 1.02
C GLY A 128 -10.27 4.93 2.08
N PHE A 129 -9.13 4.35 2.41
CA PHE A 129 -9.01 3.37 3.49
C PHE A 129 -8.51 4.04 4.77
N THR A 130 -8.96 3.55 5.92
CA THR A 130 -8.39 4.00 7.19
C THR A 130 -6.93 3.52 7.30
N PRO A 131 -6.05 4.23 8.03
CA PRO A 131 -4.65 3.82 8.21
C PRO A 131 -4.50 2.44 8.87
N PHE A 132 -5.57 1.93 9.46
CA PHE A 132 -5.64 0.62 10.11
C PHE A 132 -6.30 -0.45 9.25
N SER A 133 -6.38 -0.25 7.95
CA SER A 133 -6.96 -1.24 7.04
C SER A 133 -5.89 -2.06 6.34
N ILE A 134 -6.14 -3.36 6.25
CA ILE A 134 -5.26 -4.34 5.61
C ILE A 134 -5.96 -4.87 4.37
N PRO A 135 -5.46 -4.56 3.17
CA PRO A 135 -6.04 -5.04 1.92
C PRO A 135 -5.65 -6.50 1.66
N LEU A 136 -6.53 -7.45 1.99
CA LEU A 136 -6.27 -8.88 1.82
C LEU A 136 -6.02 -9.28 0.37
N TYR A 137 -6.62 -8.57 -0.57
CA TYR A 137 -6.47 -8.84 -2.01
C TYR A 137 -5.08 -8.49 -2.58
N GLU A 138 -4.28 -7.75 -1.83
CA GLU A 138 -2.92 -7.36 -2.23
C GLU A 138 -1.83 -8.18 -1.57
N ILE A 139 -2.18 -9.18 -0.79
CA ILE A 139 -1.23 -10.13 -0.22
C ILE A 139 -0.71 -11.06 -1.32
N VAL A 140 0.53 -11.48 -1.19
CA VAL A 140 1.23 -12.31 -2.19
C VAL A 140 0.46 -13.58 -2.50
N SER A 141 -0.01 -14.29 -1.47
CA SER A 141 -0.73 -15.54 -1.63
C SER A 141 -2.05 -15.56 -0.87
N PRO A 142 -3.06 -16.33 -1.32
CA PRO A 142 -4.28 -16.56 -0.56
C PRO A 142 -4.04 -17.22 0.80
N GLU A 143 -3.02 -18.08 0.89
CA GLU A 143 -2.62 -18.78 2.11
C GLU A 143 -2.11 -17.78 3.14
N ASP A 144 -1.25 -16.83 2.74
CA ASP A 144 -0.78 -15.76 3.62
C ASP A 144 -1.93 -14.86 4.08
N ALA A 145 -2.91 -14.59 3.20
CA ALA A 145 -4.08 -13.81 3.56
C ALA A 145 -4.97 -14.54 4.60
N ALA A 146 -5.15 -15.84 4.44
CA ALA A 146 -5.88 -16.67 5.39
C ALA A 146 -5.14 -16.73 6.74
N GLU A 147 -3.85 -16.96 6.71
CA GLU A 147 -3.02 -17.04 7.92
C GLU A 147 -3.00 -15.70 8.68
N LEU A 148 -2.83 -14.58 7.99
CA LEU A 148 -2.91 -13.25 8.63
C LEU A 148 -4.28 -13.03 9.27
N THR A 149 -5.35 -13.46 8.61
CA THR A 149 -6.72 -13.36 9.13
C THR A 149 -6.87 -14.19 10.41
N GLU A 150 -6.33 -15.42 10.46
CA GLU A 150 -6.37 -16.29 11.63
C GLU A 150 -5.56 -15.69 12.79
N ILE A 151 -4.36 -15.17 12.54
CA ILE A 151 -3.55 -14.52 13.58
C ILE A 151 -4.30 -13.32 14.17
N ILE A 152 -4.95 -12.50 13.33
CA ILE A 152 -5.74 -11.37 13.83
C ILE A 152 -6.94 -11.87 14.65
N ALA A 153 -7.63 -12.92 14.20
CA ALA A 153 -8.77 -13.49 14.92
C ALA A 153 -8.37 -14.09 16.27
N GLU A 154 -7.17 -14.65 16.40
CA GLU A 154 -6.61 -15.15 17.65
C GLU A 154 -6.32 -14.02 18.65
N LYS A 155 -5.80 -12.88 18.17
CA LYS A 155 -5.36 -11.77 19.02
C LYS A 155 -6.48 -10.78 19.36
N VAL A 156 -7.47 -10.63 18.47
CA VAL A 156 -8.54 -9.62 18.60
C VAL A 156 -9.88 -10.20 18.15
N LYS A 157 -10.99 -9.76 18.76
CA LYS A 157 -12.32 -10.14 18.29
C LYS A 157 -12.53 -9.70 16.84
N LEU A 158 -12.50 -10.66 15.91
CA LEU A 158 -12.73 -10.42 14.48
C LEU A 158 -14.18 -10.74 14.13
N THR A 159 -14.88 -9.75 13.57
CA THR A 159 -16.18 -9.94 12.93
C THR A 159 -15.95 -10.31 11.47
N ARG A 160 -16.21 -11.56 11.12
CA ARG A 160 -16.06 -12.08 9.74
C ARG A 160 -17.31 -11.77 8.93
N LEU A 161 -17.13 -11.66 7.63
CA LEU A 161 -18.25 -11.62 6.69
C LEU A 161 -18.97 -12.97 6.70
N PRO A 162 -20.32 -12.97 6.56
CA PRO A 162 -21.04 -14.21 6.33
C PRO A 162 -20.47 -14.89 5.09
N GLN A 163 -20.12 -16.16 5.23
CA GLN A 163 -19.71 -16.98 4.08
C GLN A 163 -20.93 -17.11 3.16
N ALA A 164 -20.84 -16.55 1.95
CA ALA A 164 -21.87 -16.68 0.93
C ALA A 164 -21.74 -18.02 0.21
#